data_d19f0c34f56268653d79520638ae9f4a
#
_entry.id   d19f0c34f56268653d79520638ae9f4a
#
_cell.length_a   1.000
_cell.length_b   1.000
_cell.length_c   1.000
_cell.angle_alpha   90.00
_cell.angle_beta   90.00
_cell.angle_gamma   90.00
#
_symmetry.space_group_name_H-M   'P 1'
#
loop_
_entity.id
_entity.type
_entity.pdbx_description
1 polymer ?
#
loop_
_entity_poly.entity_id
_entity_poly.type
_entity_poly.pdbx_seq_one_letter_code
_entity_poly.pdbx_strand_id
1 'polypeptide(L)'
;MVILPSDHHLAARQVISPGDLVGETFVSVSDTAPVLRAVIDGYLKRSGINITPAHEADHLAMGISLIASTRGLGLLPAYAQNFLPRSVTSRPLQGDTPTVDLVLGYNRANQSAVLKLLLSRLDELVARVAKRAD
;
A
#
# COMPACT_ATOMS: atom_id res chain seq x y z
N MET A 1 -2.91 -2.16 3.71
CA MET A 1 -3.90 -1.33 4.45
C MET A 1 -4.95 -0.82 3.49
N VAL A 2 -6.16 -0.56 3.97
CA VAL A 2 -7.19 0.19 3.24
C VAL A 2 -6.92 1.68 3.41
N ILE A 3 -6.89 2.43 2.31
CA ILE A 3 -6.79 3.88 2.28
C ILE A 3 -8.15 4.42 1.82
N LEU A 4 -8.69 5.40 2.54
CA LEU A 4 -10.04 5.90 2.31
C LEU A 4 -10.17 7.35 2.84
N PRO A 5 -11.18 8.12 2.40
CA PRO A 5 -11.45 9.44 2.96
C PRO A 5 -11.69 9.40 4.46
N SER A 6 -11.25 10.43 5.19
CA SER A 6 -11.37 10.49 6.65
C SER A 6 -12.82 10.55 7.14
N ASP A 7 -13.74 11.00 6.28
CA ASP A 7 -15.19 11.07 6.53
C ASP A 7 -15.97 9.91 5.89
N HIS A 8 -15.28 8.89 5.36
CA HIS A 8 -15.92 7.68 4.84
C HIS A 8 -16.55 6.87 5.98
N HIS A 9 -17.71 6.24 5.76
CA HIS A 9 -18.39 5.46 6.81
C HIS A 9 -17.52 4.33 7.39
N LEU A 10 -16.66 3.71 6.58
CA LEU A 10 -15.70 2.71 7.04
C LEU A 10 -14.53 3.30 7.85
N ALA A 11 -14.30 4.62 7.81
CA ALA A 11 -13.22 5.24 8.57
C ALA A 11 -13.46 5.19 10.09
N ALA A 12 -14.69 5.01 10.53
CA ALA A 12 -15.03 4.81 11.95
C ALA A 12 -14.63 3.42 12.48
N ARG A 13 -14.37 2.45 11.60
CA ARG A 13 -13.95 1.11 12.00
C ARG A 13 -12.46 1.08 12.37
N GLN A 14 -12.09 0.26 13.34
CA GLN A 14 -10.68 0.03 13.67
C GLN A 14 -10.00 -0.91 12.67
N VAL A 15 -10.75 -1.87 12.12
CA VAL A 15 -10.28 -2.88 11.16
C VAL A 15 -11.37 -3.04 10.10
N ILE A 16 -10.98 -3.19 8.84
CA ILE A 16 -11.89 -3.38 7.71
C ILE A 16 -11.79 -4.83 7.23
N SER A 17 -12.93 -5.52 7.13
CA SER A 17 -12.96 -6.85 6.56
C SER A 17 -12.91 -6.78 5.01
N PRO A 18 -12.42 -7.82 4.34
CA PRO A 18 -12.45 -7.86 2.88
C PRO A 18 -13.85 -7.65 2.30
N GLY A 19 -14.89 -8.20 2.96
CA GLY A 19 -16.27 -8.05 2.53
C GLY A 19 -16.80 -6.61 2.54
N ASP A 20 -16.24 -5.75 3.41
CA ASP A 20 -16.62 -4.34 3.48
C ASP A 20 -16.19 -3.52 2.25
N LEU A 21 -15.30 -4.07 1.41
CA LEU A 21 -14.85 -3.43 0.18
C LEU A 21 -15.84 -3.60 -0.99
N VAL A 22 -16.77 -4.55 -0.84
CA VAL A 22 -17.76 -4.87 -1.90
C VAL A 22 -18.77 -3.75 -2.01
N GLY A 23 -18.99 -3.26 -3.23
CA GLY A 23 -19.93 -2.17 -3.52
C GLY A 23 -19.35 -0.77 -3.36
N GLU A 24 -18.10 -0.66 -2.89
CA GLU A 24 -17.40 0.62 -2.77
C GLU A 24 -16.72 1.03 -4.09
N THR A 25 -16.54 2.33 -4.28
CA THR A 25 -15.74 2.84 -5.39
C THR A 25 -14.27 2.47 -5.16
N PHE A 26 -13.74 1.52 -5.93
CA PHE A 26 -12.41 0.99 -5.75
C PHE A 26 -11.39 1.64 -6.69
N VAL A 27 -10.30 2.13 -6.11
CA VAL A 27 -9.13 2.65 -6.84
C VAL A 27 -8.03 1.60 -6.77
N SER A 28 -7.68 1.03 -7.90
CA SER A 28 -6.61 0.03 -8.01
C SER A 28 -5.29 0.66 -8.45
N VAL A 29 -4.23 -0.13 -8.40
CA VAL A 29 -2.93 0.19 -9.00
C VAL A 29 -2.95 -0.27 -10.45
N SER A 30 -2.40 0.53 -11.35
CA SER A 30 -2.27 0.17 -12.76
C SER A 30 -1.15 -0.87 -12.99
N ASP A 31 -1.00 -1.30 -14.24
CA ASP A 31 0.06 -2.23 -14.65
C ASP A 31 1.48 -1.63 -14.57
N THR A 32 1.62 -0.35 -14.23
CA THR A 32 2.93 0.27 -13.96
C THR A 32 3.58 -0.25 -12.67
N ALA A 33 2.78 -0.84 -11.76
CA ALA A 33 3.25 -1.50 -10.55
C ALA A 33 2.79 -2.96 -10.49
N PRO A 34 3.24 -3.84 -11.40
CA PRO A 34 2.66 -5.17 -11.63
C PRO A 34 2.77 -6.08 -10.41
N VAL A 35 3.83 -5.97 -9.63
CA VAL A 35 4.00 -6.78 -8.40
C VAL A 35 2.95 -6.41 -7.35
N LEU A 36 2.75 -5.12 -7.09
CA LEU A 36 1.76 -4.65 -6.13
C LEU A 36 0.35 -5.00 -6.60
N ARG A 37 0.05 -4.80 -7.90
CA ARG A 37 -1.22 -5.19 -8.49
C ARG A 37 -1.49 -6.69 -8.29
N ALA A 38 -0.55 -7.55 -8.63
CA ALA A 38 -0.70 -9.00 -8.47
C ALA A 38 -0.92 -9.42 -7.01
N VAL A 39 -0.29 -8.75 -6.06
CA VAL A 39 -0.48 -8.99 -4.63
C VAL A 39 -1.89 -8.60 -4.19
N ILE A 40 -2.40 -7.45 -4.63
CA ILE A 40 -3.75 -6.97 -4.33
C ILE A 40 -4.79 -7.90 -4.94
N ASP A 41 -4.69 -8.20 -6.23
CA ASP A 41 -5.63 -9.07 -6.96
C ASP A 41 -5.65 -10.48 -6.35
N GLY A 42 -4.47 -11.02 -6.03
CA GLY A 42 -4.33 -12.30 -5.38
C GLY A 42 -4.98 -12.34 -3.99
N TYR A 43 -4.87 -11.25 -3.22
CA TYR A 43 -5.53 -11.13 -1.93
C TYR A 43 -7.05 -11.10 -2.07
N LEU A 44 -7.59 -10.25 -2.94
CA LEU A 44 -9.03 -10.15 -3.18
C LEU A 44 -9.62 -11.48 -3.66
N LYS A 45 -8.92 -12.16 -4.57
CA LYS A 45 -9.31 -13.48 -5.06
C LYS A 45 -9.33 -14.54 -3.95
N ARG A 46 -8.30 -14.61 -3.09
CA ARG A 46 -8.28 -15.54 -1.95
C ARG A 46 -9.36 -15.23 -0.93
N SER A 47 -9.75 -13.98 -0.80
CA SER A 47 -10.85 -13.55 0.06
C SER A 47 -12.23 -13.80 -0.55
N GLY A 48 -12.32 -14.38 -1.75
CA GLY A 48 -13.57 -14.63 -2.44
C GLY A 48 -14.26 -13.36 -2.98
N ILE A 49 -13.49 -12.28 -3.15
CA ILE A 49 -14.02 -10.97 -3.54
C ILE A 49 -13.62 -10.67 -4.98
N ASN A 50 -14.62 -10.28 -5.76
CA ASN A 50 -14.42 -9.79 -7.12
C ASN A 50 -14.81 -8.31 -7.17
N ILE A 51 -13.85 -7.43 -7.35
CA ILE A 51 -14.05 -5.99 -7.48
C ILE A 51 -13.53 -5.56 -8.86
N THR A 52 -14.39 -4.87 -9.61
CA THR A 52 -13.96 -4.17 -10.81
C THR A 52 -13.54 -2.78 -10.41
N PRO A 53 -12.26 -2.40 -10.59
CA PRO A 53 -11.82 -1.05 -10.25
C PRO A 53 -12.56 0.01 -11.05
N ALA A 54 -13.02 1.07 -10.37
CA ALA A 54 -13.60 2.24 -11.02
C ALA A 54 -12.51 3.16 -11.60
N HIS A 55 -11.33 3.15 -10.98
CA HIS A 55 -10.17 3.94 -11.38
C HIS A 55 -8.87 3.16 -11.18
N GLU A 56 -7.85 3.50 -11.96
CA GLU A 56 -6.50 2.97 -11.82
C GLU A 56 -5.49 4.10 -11.64
N ALA A 57 -4.50 3.89 -10.80
CA ALA A 57 -3.46 4.86 -10.48
C ALA A 57 -2.07 4.31 -10.82
N ASP A 58 -1.26 5.11 -11.50
CA ASP A 58 0.10 4.74 -11.92
C ASP A 58 1.13 4.87 -10.79
N HIS A 59 0.84 5.70 -9.79
CA HIS A 59 1.73 5.93 -8.65
C HIS A 59 0.96 6.35 -7.41
N LEU A 60 1.63 6.26 -6.25
CA LEU A 60 1.03 6.47 -4.93
C LEU A 60 0.29 7.80 -4.79
N ALA A 61 0.88 8.91 -5.24
CA ALA A 61 0.26 10.23 -5.09
C ALA A 61 -1.03 10.36 -5.91
N MET A 62 -1.06 9.79 -7.13
CA MET A 62 -2.27 9.73 -7.96
C MET A 62 -3.35 8.87 -7.27
N GLY A 63 -2.98 7.71 -6.73
CA GLY A 63 -3.90 6.85 -6.00
C GLY A 63 -4.57 7.57 -4.81
N ILE A 64 -3.77 8.24 -3.98
CA ILE A 64 -4.27 9.02 -2.84
C ILE A 64 -5.20 10.16 -3.32
N SER A 65 -4.83 10.85 -4.41
CA SER A 65 -5.65 11.93 -4.97
C SER A 65 -6.99 11.43 -5.53
N LEU A 66 -6.98 10.29 -6.23
CA LEU A 66 -8.20 9.66 -6.74
C LEU A 66 -9.10 9.21 -5.58
N ILE A 67 -8.57 8.56 -4.56
CA ILE A 67 -9.31 8.16 -3.36
C ILE A 67 -9.99 9.38 -2.72
N ALA A 68 -9.26 10.49 -2.55
CA ALA A 68 -9.80 11.71 -1.96
C ALA A 68 -10.91 12.34 -2.82
N SER A 69 -10.71 12.42 -4.14
CA SER A 69 -11.62 13.14 -5.06
C SER A 69 -12.86 12.34 -5.45
N THR A 70 -12.73 11.03 -5.59
CA THR A 70 -13.85 10.15 -5.94
C THR A 70 -14.61 9.61 -4.74
N ARG A 71 -14.11 9.91 -3.52
CA ARG A 71 -14.60 9.34 -2.26
C ARG A 71 -14.53 7.81 -2.22
N GLY A 72 -13.64 7.24 -3.03
CA GLY A 72 -13.40 5.82 -3.11
C GLY A 72 -12.43 5.33 -2.04
N LEU A 73 -12.07 4.07 -2.13
CA LEU A 73 -11.04 3.44 -1.31
C LEU A 73 -10.08 2.62 -2.18
N GLY A 74 -8.94 2.27 -1.61
CA GLY A 74 -7.95 1.42 -2.29
C GLY A 74 -7.08 0.66 -1.31
N LEU A 75 -6.36 -0.34 -1.81
CA LEU A 75 -5.39 -1.11 -1.04
C LEU A 75 -3.97 -0.64 -1.37
N LEU A 76 -3.25 -0.17 -0.36
CA LEU A 76 -1.87 0.27 -0.51
C LEU A 76 -0.98 -0.33 0.60
N PRO A 77 0.34 -0.42 0.36
CA PRO A 77 1.28 -0.83 1.39
C PRO A 77 1.23 0.07 2.63
N ALA A 78 1.59 -0.47 3.80
CA ALA A 78 1.51 0.25 5.07
C ALA A 78 2.29 1.58 5.09
N TYR A 79 3.42 1.65 4.37
CA TYR A 79 4.21 2.88 4.30
C TYR A 79 3.45 4.07 3.68
N ALA A 80 2.38 3.82 2.91
CA ALA A 80 1.56 4.88 2.31
C ALA A 80 0.94 5.80 3.36
N GLN A 81 0.69 5.31 4.58
CA GLN A 81 0.15 6.11 5.70
C GLN A 81 1.00 7.35 6.03
N ASN A 82 2.31 7.31 5.76
CA ASN A 82 3.22 8.43 6.02
C ASN A 82 3.04 9.61 5.04
N PHE A 83 2.27 9.43 3.98
CA PHE A 83 2.06 10.42 2.90
C PHE A 83 0.61 10.88 2.78
N LEU A 84 -0.26 10.45 3.71
CA LEU A 84 -1.68 10.77 3.63
C LEU A 84 -1.94 12.24 4.01
N PRO A 85 -2.73 12.97 3.22
CA PRO A 85 -3.24 14.28 3.62
C PRO A 85 -4.30 14.11 4.71
N ARG A 86 -4.65 15.18 5.41
CA ARG A 86 -5.66 15.15 6.50
C ARG A 86 -7.04 14.65 6.08
N SER A 87 -7.38 14.77 4.78
CA SER A 87 -8.65 14.32 4.23
C SER A 87 -8.72 12.82 3.98
N VAL A 88 -7.60 12.10 4.13
CA VAL A 88 -7.48 10.66 3.87
C VAL A 88 -6.90 9.97 5.09
N THR A 89 -7.41 8.81 5.40
CA THR A 89 -6.94 7.98 6.52
C THR A 89 -6.64 6.55 6.06
N SER A 90 -6.02 5.78 6.93
CA SER A 90 -5.78 4.35 6.70
C SER A 90 -6.41 3.49 7.77
N ARG A 91 -6.81 2.28 7.40
CA ARG A 91 -7.26 1.23 8.33
C ARG A 91 -6.62 -0.10 7.97
N PRO A 92 -6.26 -0.90 8.97
CA PRO A 92 -5.77 -2.25 8.71
C PRO A 92 -6.87 -3.13 8.12
N LEU A 93 -6.47 -4.08 7.28
CA LEU A 93 -7.34 -5.17 6.82
C LEU A 93 -7.41 -6.27 7.88
N GLN A 94 -8.56 -6.93 7.96
CA GLN A 94 -8.76 -8.10 8.80
C GLN A 94 -8.13 -9.35 8.17
N GLY A 95 -7.59 -10.23 9.01
CA GLY A 95 -7.11 -11.55 8.60
C GLY A 95 -5.65 -11.54 8.13
N ASP A 96 -5.30 -12.59 7.37
CA ASP A 96 -3.96 -12.78 6.82
C ASP A 96 -3.73 -11.84 5.63
N THR A 97 -3.19 -10.68 5.91
CA THR A 97 -2.92 -9.66 4.90
C THR A 97 -1.58 -9.92 4.20
N PRO A 98 -1.53 -9.82 2.88
CA PRO A 98 -0.29 -10.03 2.15
C PRO A 98 0.71 -8.92 2.44
N THR A 99 1.98 -9.27 2.38
CA THR A 99 3.10 -8.33 2.49
C THR A 99 3.72 -8.08 1.12
N VAL A 100 4.32 -6.91 0.98
CA VAL A 100 5.16 -6.56 -0.17
C VAL A 100 6.54 -6.24 0.37
N ASP A 101 7.55 -6.97 -0.10
CA ASP A 101 8.92 -6.74 0.32
C ASP A 101 9.47 -5.45 -0.28
N LEU A 102 10.12 -4.65 0.56
CA LEU A 102 10.96 -3.56 0.09
C LEU A 102 12.37 -4.11 -0.12
N VAL A 103 12.84 -4.11 -1.36
CA VAL A 103 14.13 -4.67 -1.72
C VAL A 103 15.11 -3.60 -2.19
N LEU A 104 16.38 -3.75 -1.86
CA LEU A 104 17.48 -2.96 -2.36
C LEU A 104 18.17 -3.70 -3.50
N GLY A 105 17.96 -3.24 -4.75
CA GLY A 105 18.67 -3.74 -5.91
C GLY A 105 19.94 -2.93 -6.18
N TYR A 106 21.06 -3.60 -6.48
CA TYR A 106 22.29 -2.94 -6.88
C TYR A 106 23.09 -3.78 -7.89
N ASN A 107 23.90 -3.09 -8.69
CA ASN A 107 24.79 -3.76 -9.63
C ASN A 107 25.99 -4.37 -8.89
N ARG A 108 26.17 -5.69 -8.96
CA ARG A 108 27.28 -6.41 -8.32
C ARG A 108 28.67 -5.95 -8.78
N ALA A 109 28.78 -5.44 -10.01
CA ALA A 109 30.04 -4.92 -10.56
C ALA A 109 30.37 -3.52 -10.02
N ASN A 110 29.45 -2.85 -9.33
CA ASN A 110 29.70 -1.53 -8.77
C ASN A 110 30.61 -1.60 -7.55
N GLN A 111 31.84 -1.10 -7.71
CA GLN A 111 32.88 -1.08 -6.66
C GLN A 111 32.92 0.25 -5.89
N SER A 112 31.91 1.11 -6.04
CA SER A 112 31.83 2.40 -5.37
C SER A 112 31.96 2.27 -3.84
N ALA A 113 32.83 3.08 -3.24
CA ALA A 113 32.99 3.13 -1.78
C ALA A 113 31.71 3.54 -1.07
N VAL A 114 30.90 4.41 -1.70
CA VAL A 114 29.58 4.84 -1.19
C VAL A 114 28.61 3.67 -1.12
N LEU A 115 28.55 2.83 -2.15
CA LEU A 115 27.73 1.63 -2.15
C LEU A 115 28.16 0.65 -1.05
N LYS A 116 29.46 0.40 -0.92
CA LYS A 116 30.02 -0.46 0.15
C LYS A 116 29.65 0.05 1.54
N LEU A 117 29.74 1.37 1.75
CA LEU A 117 29.34 2.00 3.01
C LEU A 117 27.84 1.85 3.27
N LEU A 118 26.99 2.05 2.26
CA LEU A 118 25.55 1.83 2.39
C LEU A 118 25.24 0.38 2.79
N LEU A 119 25.80 -0.58 2.07
CA LEU A 119 25.57 -2.00 2.34
C LEU A 119 26.06 -2.43 3.72
N SER A 120 27.19 -1.89 4.21
CA SER A 120 27.69 -2.19 5.56
C SER A 120 26.81 -1.67 6.69
N ARG A 121 25.89 -0.71 6.40
CA ARG A 121 24.94 -0.14 7.36
C ARG A 121 23.50 -0.59 7.14
N LEU A 122 23.28 -1.52 6.23
CA LEU A 122 21.94 -1.93 5.84
C LEU A 122 21.14 -2.47 7.03
N ASP A 123 21.75 -3.32 7.86
CA ASP A 123 21.09 -3.90 9.03
C ASP A 123 20.65 -2.83 10.04
N GLU A 124 21.47 -1.79 10.24
CA GLU A 124 21.13 -0.66 11.09
C GLU A 124 19.93 0.13 10.52
N LEU A 125 19.91 0.34 9.21
CA LEU A 125 18.80 1.03 8.53
C LEU A 125 17.49 0.22 8.63
N VAL A 126 17.55 -1.09 8.41
CA VAL A 126 16.40 -1.99 8.53
C VAL A 126 15.86 -1.97 9.96
N ALA A 127 16.74 -2.07 10.97
CA ALA A 127 16.31 -2.01 12.37
C ALA A 127 15.63 -0.67 12.76
N ARG A 128 16.07 0.45 12.18
CA ARG A 128 15.44 1.76 12.39
C ARG A 128 14.06 1.87 11.75
N VAL A 129 13.88 1.28 10.57
CA VAL A 129 12.58 1.26 9.87
C VAL A 129 11.59 0.38 10.63
N ALA A 130 12.00 -0.80 11.08
CA ALA A 130 11.16 -1.71 11.87
C ALA A 130 10.62 -1.04 13.15
N LYS A 131 11.47 -0.31 13.89
CA LYS A 131 11.07 0.43 15.12
C LYS A 131 10.09 1.58 14.89
N ARG A 132 9.90 2.04 13.65
CA ARG A 132 8.92 3.09 13.31
C ARG A 132 7.58 2.53 12.86
N ALA A 133 7.51 1.23 12.62
CA ALA A 133 6.29 0.55 12.16
C ALA A 133 5.44 0.02 13.33
N ASP A 134 6.03 -0.07 14.52
CA ASP A 134 5.38 -0.35 15.81
C ASP A 134 4.88 0.95 16.47
#